data_c4832b99b8d2b687bfe23396602186c6
#
_entry.id   c4832b99b8d2b687bfe23396602186c6
#
_cell.length_a   1.000
_cell.length_b   1.000
_cell.length_c   1.000
_cell.angle_alpha   90.00
_cell.angle_beta   90.00
_cell.angle_gamma   90.00
#
_symmetry.space_group_name_H-M   'P 1'
#
loop_
_entity.id
_entity.type
_entity.pdbx_description
1 polymer ?
#
loop_
_entity_poly.entity_id
_entity_poly.type
_entity_poly.pdbx_seq_one_letter_code
_entity_poly.pdbx_strand_id
1 'polypeptide(L)'
;MMMIAPSKMSAQEDNGFKKFSVEEAFEDNGFQWFRDAQLLCAGNKEKSNAMTIGWGGIGTLWQRPALTVYVAEQRFTQKFMDDSEYFTVMSFDVKDSKVLNYMGTKSGRDGDKAQALGLHTAYTANGTPYYTEATMVIECKIMYAAPFDPQYFKSDVPKNMYGNFTAGVHSMYIGEVVNAWKK
;
A
#
# COMPACT_ATOMS: atom_id res chain seq x y z
N MET A 1 -12.59 29.24 3.01
CA MET A 1 -12.04 28.17 3.85
C MET A 1 -13.19 27.26 4.20
N MET A 2 -13.35 26.17 3.47
CA MET A 2 -14.49 25.26 3.61
C MET A 2 -14.08 24.17 4.59
N MET A 3 -14.67 24.16 5.79
CA MET A 3 -14.48 23.08 6.77
C MET A 3 -15.20 21.83 6.25
N ILE A 4 -14.43 20.78 5.95
CA ILE A 4 -14.98 19.45 5.66
C ILE A 4 -15.30 18.83 7.01
N ALA A 5 -16.58 18.57 7.27
CA ALA A 5 -17.02 17.87 8.48
C ALA A 5 -16.47 16.43 8.49
N PRO A 6 -16.05 15.91 9.64
CA PRO A 6 -15.56 14.54 9.74
C PRO A 6 -16.71 13.57 9.43
N SER A 7 -16.52 12.70 8.44
CA SER A 7 -17.45 11.62 8.15
C SER A 7 -17.55 10.67 9.34
N LYS A 8 -18.76 10.41 9.80
CA LYS A 8 -19.03 9.41 10.85
C LYS A 8 -18.59 8.03 10.36
N MET A 9 -17.61 7.43 11.04
CA MET A 9 -17.31 6.02 10.89
C MET A 9 -18.55 5.19 11.20
N SER A 10 -19.00 4.36 10.25
CA SER A 10 -19.87 3.21 10.56
C SER A 10 -19.11 2.31 11.55
N ALA A 11 -19.82 1.67 12.47
CA ALA A 11 -19.25 0.82 13.52
C ALA A 11 -18.33 -0.25 12.89
N GLN A 12 -17.05 0.06 12.82
CA GLN A 12 -15.98 -0.88 12.53
C GLN A 12 -15.71 -1.59 13.86
N GLU A 13 -15.66 -2.91 13.84
CA GLU A 13 -15.32 -3.69 15.03
C GLU A 13 -14.07 -3.09 15.70
N ASP A 14 -14.08 -2.93 17.02
CA ASP A 14 -12.94 -2.40 17.77
C ASP A 14 -11.78 -3.40 17.73
N ASN A 15 -10.97 -3.28 16.67
CA ASN A 15 -9.76 -4.08 16.46
C ASN A 15 -8.49 -3.39 16.98
N GLY A 16 -8.64 -2.38 17.83
CA GLY A 16 -7.56 -1.64 18.49
C GLY A 16 -6.93 -0.54 17.65
N PHE A 17 -7.46 -0.23 16.45
CA PHE A 17 -6.98 0.90 15.65
C PHE A 17 -7.58 2.23 16.11
N LYS A 18 -6.70 3.23 16.22
CA LYS A 18 -7.08 4.63 16.45
C LYS A 18 -6.75 5.47 15.24
N LYS A 19 -7.67 6.34 14.84
CA LYS A 19 -7.43 7.30 13.75
C LYS A 19 -6.33 8.28 14.15
N PHE A 20 -5.43 8.62 13.22
CA PHE A 20 -4.37 9.61 13.43
C PHE A 20 -4.18 10.48 12.16
N SER A 21 -3.46 11.60 12.30
CA SER A 21 -2.99 12.39 11.15
C SER A 21 -1.74 11.75 10.55
N VAL A 22 -1.73 11.55 9.24
CA VAL A 22 -0.58 10.95 8.57
C VAL A 22 0.64 11.87 8.58
N GLU A 23 0.43 13.18 8.63
CA GLU A 23 1.51 14.16 8.75
C GLU A 23 2.26 13.96 10.07
N GLU A 24 1.55 13.80 11.20
CA GLU A 24 2.17 13.55 12.51
C GLU A 24 2.97 12.25 12.56
N ALA A 25 2.56 11.23 11.81
CA ALA A 25 3.23 9.93 11.82
C ALA A 25 4.58 9.94 11.12
N PHE A 26 4.81 10.87 10.18
CA PHE A 26 5.97 10.87 9.30
C PHE A 26 6.84 12.13 9.41
N GLU A 27 6.62 12.97 10.44
CA GLU A 27 7.42 14.18 10.67
C GLU A 27 8.92 13.90 10.68
N ASP A 28 9.34 12.73 11.18
CA ASP A 28 10.77 12.46 11.40
C ASP A 28 11.40 11.43 10.45
N ASN A 29 10.67 10.55 9.72
CA ASN A 29 11.35 9.48 9.02
C ASN A 29 10.61 8.72 7.90
N GLY A 30 10.02 9.42 6.94
CA GLY A 30 9.37 8.80 5.77
C GLY A 30 10.29 7.89 4.93
N PHE A 31 11.60 8.16 4.90
CA PHE A 31 12.58 7.31 4.21
C PHE A 31 12.74 5.96 4.89
N GLN A 32 12.86 5.93 6.22
CA GLN A 32 13.03 4.70 6.97
C GLN A 32 11.78 3.83 6.88
N TRP A 33 10.61 4.42 6.91
CA TRP A 33 9.35 3.70 6.81
C TRP A 33 9.29 2.78 5.58
N PHE A 34 9.69 3.27 4.39
CA PHE A 34 9.74 2.42 3.20
C PHE A 34 10.91 1.43 3.23
N ARG A 35 12.08 1.79 3.80
CA ARG A 35 13.21 0.86 3.95
C ARG A 35 12.89 -0.33 4.84
N ASP A 36 12.05 -0.15 5.85
CA ASP A 36 11.60 -1.22 6.75
C ASP A 36 10.60 -2.17 6.07
N ALA A 37 10.27 -1.91 4.82
CA ALA A 37 9.27 -2.58 4.00
C ALA A 37 7.84 -2.48 4.57
N GLN A 38 6.87 -2.36 3.68
CA GLN A 38 5.46 -2.25 4.02
C GLN A 38 4.66 -3.28 3.23
N LEU A 39 3.42 -3.52 3.62
CA LEU A 39 2.51 -4.40 2.91
C LEU A 39 1.46 -3.58 2.14
N LEU A 40 1.48 -3.65 0.82
CA LEU A 40 0.47 -3.09 -0.06
C LEU A 40 -0.65 -4.11 -0.28
N CYS A 41 -1.91 -3.69 -0.14
CA CYS A 41 -3.08 -4.52 -0.43
C CYS A 41 -4.09 -3.77 -1.28
N ALA A 42 -4.68 -4.45 -2.26
CA ALA A 42 -5.75 -3.94 -3.11
C ALA A 42 -6.76 -5.03 -3.46
N GLY A 43 -7.93 -4.62 -3.90
CA GLY A 43 -9.07 -5.48 -4.21
C GLY A 43 -10.31 -5.10 -3.41
N ASN A 44 -11.20 -6.05 -3.24
CA ASN A 44 -12.48 -5.89 -2.57
C ASN A 44 -12.84 -7.13 -1.72
N LYS A 45 -14.10 -7.20 -1.24
CA LYS A 45 -14.59 -8.33 -0.41
C LYS A 45 -14.61 -9.68 -1.13
N GLU A 46 -14.71 -9.68 -2.45
CA GLU A 46 -14.75 -10.90 -3.24
C GLU A 46 -13.34 -11.43 -3.51
N LYS A 47 -12.40 -10.52 -3.82
CA LYS A 47 -11.05 -10.88 -4.18
C LYS A 47 -10.06 -9.76 -3.88
N SER A 48 -8.97 -10.10 -3.21
CA SER A 48 -7.89 -9.18 -2.88
C SER A 48 -6.54 -9.86 -2.97
N ASN A 49 -5.49 -9.06 -3.06
CA ASN A 49 -4.13 -9.55 -2.94
C ASN A 49 -3.24 -8.51 -2.27
N ALA A 50 -2.24 -9.00 -1.52
CA ALA A 50 -1.23 -8.16 -0.90
C ALA A 50 0.18 -8.55 -1.37
N MET A 51 1.10 -7.58 -1.32
CA MET A 51 2.52 -7.79 -1.58
C MET A 51 3.37 -6.85 -0.76
N THR A 52 4.58 -7.26 -0.45
CA THR A 52 5.56 -6.40 0.22
C THR A 52 6.13 -5.41 -0.77
N ILE A 53 6.22 -4.15 -0.34
CA ILE A 53 6.84 -3.05 -1.05
C ILE A 53 7.96 -2.44 -0.17
N GLY A 54 9.06 -2.01 -0.80
CA GLY A 54 10.16 -1.30 -0.14
C GLY A 54 10.48 0.03 -0.80
N TRP A 55 9.69 0.42 -1.80
CA TRP A 55 9.84 1.66 -2.54
C TRP A 55 8.55 2.44 -2.52
N GLY A 56 8.67 3.72 -2.29
CA GLY A 56 7.53 4.62 -2.26
C GLY A 56 7.93 6.02 -1.83
N GLY A 57 6.96 6.85 -1.65
CA GLY A 57 7.12 8.20 -1.16
C GLY A 57 5.85 8.67 -0.46
N ILE A 58 6.02 9.58 0.50
CA ILE A 58 4.92 10.25 1.15
C ILE A 58 5.16 11.75 1.06
N GLY A 59 4.13 12.52 0.79
CA GLY A 59 4.24 13.96 0.61
C GLY A 59 2.93 14.60 0.22
N THR A 60 3.00 15.63 -0.61
CA THR A 60 1.82 16.39 -1.06
C THR A 60 1.77 16.43 -2.59
N LEU A 61 0.62 16.12 -3.16
CA LEU A 61 0.34 16.29 -4.58
C LEU A 61 -1.06 16.90 -4.74
N TRP A 62 -1.18 17.93 -5.61
CA TRP A 62 -2.44 18.67 -5.83
C TRP A 62 -3.10 19.14 -4.54
N GLN A 63 -2.28 19.62 -3.58
CA GLN A 63 -2.70 20.09 -2.25
C GLN A 63 -3.39 19.01 -1.40
N ARG A 64 -3.09 17.73 -1.66
CA ARG A 64 -3.60 16.58 -0.90
C ARG A 64 -2.43 15.80 -0.31
N PRO A 65 -2.57 15.25 0.91
CA PRO A 65 -1.61 14.28 1.42
C PRO A 65 -1.59 13.08 0.47
N ALA A 66 -0.42 12.71 -0.01
CA ALA A 66 -0.26 11.71 -1.05
C ALA A 66 0.77 10.65 -0.65
N LEU A 67 0.47 9.41 -0.99
CA LEU A 67 1.34 8.27 -0.87
C LEU A 67 1.55 7.65 -2.26
N THR A 68 2.83 7.51 -2.64
CA THR A 68 3.22 6.91 -3.92
C THR A 68 3.77 5.52 -3.68
N VAL A 69 3.30 4.54 -4.45
CA VAL A 69 3.78 3.15 -4.45
C VAL A 69 4.12 2.69 -5.85
N TYR A 70 4.97 1.67 -5.95
CA TYR A 70 5.41 1.10 -7.23
C TYR A 70 5.14 -0.39 -7.26
N VAL A 71 4.48 -0.86 -8.33
CA VAL A 71 4.15 -2.26 -8.52
C VAL A 71 4.65 -2.71 -9.89
N ALA A 72 5.51 -3.72 -9.93
CA ALA A 72 6.02 -4.26 -11.19
C ALA A 72 4.91 -5.01 -11.95
N GLU A 73 4.90 -4.88 -13.27
CA GLU A 73 3.82 -5.34 -14.16
C GLU A 73 3.49 -6.84 -14.03
N GLN A 74 4.48 -7.68 -13.71
CA GLN A 74 4.26 -9.12 -13.55
C GLN A 74 3.83 -9.51 -12.13
N ARG A 75 3.78 -8.58 -11.18
CA ARG A 75 3.26 -8.87 -9.83
C ARG A 75 1.76 -9.09 -9.88
N PHE A 76 1.30 -10.16 -9.22
CA PHE A 76 -0.13 -10.50 -9.19
C PHE A 76 -1.00 -9.39 -8.60
N THR A 77 -0.44 -8.56 -7.72
CA THR A 77 -1.12 -7.42 -7.09
C THR A 77 -1.44 -6.33 -8.11
N GLN A 78 -0.69 -6.21 -9.22
CA GLN A 78 -0.91 -5.12 -10.18
C GLN A 78 -2.33 -5.08 -10.70
N LYS A 79 -2.88 -6.21 -11.15
CA LYS A 79 -4.26 -6.25 -11.63
C LYS A 79 -5.29 -5.78 -10.59
N PHE A 80 -5.02 -6.01 -9.30
CA PHE A 80 -5.90 -5.53 -8.23
C PHE A 80 -5.77 -4.02 -8.04
N MET A 81 -4.56 -3.47 -8.24
CA MET A 81 -4.35 -2.02 -8.23
C MET A 81 -5.03 -1.35 -9.42
N ASP A 82 -4.96 -1.96 -10.61
CA ASP A 82 -5.58 -1.42 -11.82
C ASP A 82 -7.12 -1.47 -11.76
N ASP A 83 -7.67 -2.50 -11.10
CA ASP A 83 -9.13 -2.72 -10.97
C ASP A 83 -9.75 -2.02 -9.75
N SER A 84 -8.94 -1.43 -8.86
CA SER A 84 -9.41 -0.82 -7.61
C SER A 84 -9.41 0.70 -7.65
N GLU A 85 -10.38 1.32 -6.98
CA GLU A 85 -10.38 2.77 -6.71
C GLU A 85 -9.51 3.13 -5.50
N TYR A 86 -9.33 2.18 -4.56
CA TYR A 86 -8.59 2.36 -3.31
C TYR A 86 -7.58 1.24 -3.09
N PHE A 87 -6.54 1.54 -2.32
CA PHE A 87 -5.60 0.55 -1.79
C PHE A 87 -5.24 0.87 -0.34
N THR A 88 -4.69 -0.10 0.37
CA THR A 88 -4.11 0.11 1.70
C THR A 88 -2.62 -0.18 1.70
N VAL A 89 -1.89 0.58 2.54
CA VAL A 89 -0.51 0.28 2.92
C VAL A 89 -0.47 0.06 4.42
N MET A 90 0.15 -1.05 4.83
CA MET A 90 0.14 -1.51 6.21
C MET A 90 1.56 -1.71 6.74
N SER A 91 1.79 -1.29 7.99
CA SER A 91 3.00 -1.62 8.75
C SER A 91 2.76 -2.82 9.66
N PHE A 92 3.81 -3.58 9.89
CA PHE A 92 3.85 -4.70 10.84
C PHE A 92 5.02 -4.52 11.80
N ASP A 93 4.92 -5.10 13.00
CA ASP A 93 6.05 -5.15 13.92
C ASP A 93 7.25 -5.90 13.33
N VAL A 94 8.46 -5.57 13.78
CA VAL A 94 9.70 -6.27 13.39
C VAL A 94 9.63 -7.77 13.69
N LYS A 95 8.93 -8.17 14.76
CA LYS A 95 8.66 -9.58 15.09
C LYS A 95 7.87 -10.32 14.00
N ASP A 96 7.09 -9.58 13.20
CA ASP A 96 6.26 -10.11 12.13
C ASP A 96 6.95 -10.05 10.75
N SER A 97 8.29 -9.93 10.73
CA SER A 97 9.10 -9.94 9.50
C SER A 97 8.83 -11.14 8.58
N LYS A 98 8.37 -12.26 9.15
CA LYS A 98 7.92 -13.44 8.40
C LYS A 98 6.74 -13.11 7.46
N VAL A 99 5.82 -12.23 7.88
CA VAL A 99 4.68 -11.78 7.08
C VAL A 99 5.20 -11.05 5.84
N LEU A 100 6.04 -10.04 6.03
CA LEU A 100 6.59 -9.25 4.93
C LEU A 100 7.43 -10.12 3.98
N ASN A 101 8.27 -11.01 4.50
CA ASN A 101 9.06 -11.91 3.67
C ASN A 101 8.18 -12.85 2.83
N TYR A 102 7.19 -13.50 3.45
CA TYR A 102 6.28 -14.41 2.75
C TYR A 102 5.47 -13.67 1.67
N MET A 103 4.87 -12.53 2.04
CA MET A 103 4.07 -11.71 1.13
C MET A 103 4.87 -11.15 -0.06
N GLY A 104 6.17 -10.90 0.12
CA GLY A 104 7.08 -10.42 -0.93
C GLY A 104 7.61 -11.52 -1.86
N THR A 105 7.75 -12.76 -1.35
CA THR A 105 8.38 -13.88 -2.09
C THR A 105 7.37 -14.85 -2.70
N LYS A 106 6.18 -15.02 -2.13
CA LYS A 106 5.13 -15.91 -2.65
C LYS A 106 4.14 -15.17 -3.54
N SER A 107 3.65 -15.86 -4.56
CA SER A 107 2.63 -15.32 -5.45
C SER A 107 1.22 -15.63 -4.96
N GLY A 108 0.31 -14.66 -5.04
CA GLY A 108 -1.12 -14.91 -4.81
C GLY A 108 -1.79 -15.72 -5.93
N ARG A 109 -1.06 -16.04 -7.01
CA ARG A 109 -1.51 -17.02 -8.02
C ARG A 109 -1.47 -18.46 -7.51
N ASP A 110 -0.59 -18.72 -6.54
CA ASP A 110 -0.32 -20.07 -6.02
C ASP A 110 -1.22 -20.40 -4.82
N GLY A 111 -1.97 -19.44 -4.30
CA GLY A 111 -2.88 -19.63 -3.16
C GLY A 111 -3.10 -18.37 -2.34
N ASP A 112 -3.97 -18.48 -1.35
CA ASP A 112 -4.28 -17.40 -0.40
C ASP A 112 -3.14 -17.23 0.61
N LYS A 113 -2.39 -16.15 0.45
CA LYS A 113 -1.24 -15.84 1.31
C LYS A 113 -1.66 -15.40 2.71
N ALA A 114 -2.81 -14.73 2.85
CA ALA A 114 -3.31 -14.32 4.16
C ALA A 114 -3.72 -15.53 4.98
N GLN A 115 -4.44 -16.46 4.38
CA GLN A 115 -4.81 -17.72 5.02
C GLN A 115 -3.58 -18.54 5.43
N ALA A 116 -2.57 -18.63 4.55
CA ALA A 116 -1.33 -19.36 4.83
C ALA A 116 -0.53 -18.78 6.02
N LEU A 117 -0.71 -17.49 6.32
CA LEU A 117 -0.08 -16.77 7.43
C LEU A 117 -0.98 -16.63 8.66
N GLY A 118 -2.24 -17.07 8.59
CA GLY A 118 -3.21 -16.88 9.66
C GLY A 118 -3.62 -15.41 9.86
N LEU A 119 -3.54 -14.58 8.83
CA LEU A 119 -3.95 -13.19 8.90
C LEU A 119 -5.47 -13.05 8.70
N HIS A 120 -6.07 -12.13 9.45
CA HIS A 120 -7.50 -11.85 9.38
C HIS A 120 -7.75 -10.62 8.54
N THR A 121 -8.45 -10.82 7.40
CA THR A 121 -8.82 -9.72 6.52
C THR A 121 -10.04 -8.98 7.07
N ALA A 122 -9.90 -7.67 7.19
CA ALA A 122 -10.99 -6.73 7.46
C ALA A 122 -11.10 -5.72 6.32
N TYR A 123 -12.13 -4.88 6.35
CA TYR A 123 -12.41 -3.93 5.27
C TYR A 123 -12.70 -2.56 5.84
N THR A 124 -12.17 -1.54 5.18
CA THR A 124 -12.50 -0.13 5.48
C THR A 124 -13.97 0.18 5.14
N ALA A 125 -14.42 1.38 5.48
CA ALA A 125 -15.74 1.85 5.06
C ALA A 125 -15.91 1.92 3.52
N ASN A 126 -14.80 2.10 2.78
CA ASN A 126 -14.77 2.07 1.31
C ASN A 126 -14.68 0.65 0.73
N GLY A 127 -14.64 -0.39 1.58
CA GLY A 127 -14.52 -1.77 1.17
C GLY A 127 -13.09 -2.21 0.82
N THR A 128 -12.09 -1.39 1.13
CA THR A 128 -10.68 -1.69 0.86
C THR A 128 -10.15 -2.70 1.87
N PRO A 129 -9.50 -3.79 1.44
CA PRO A 129 -9.00 -4.83 2.33
C PRO A 129 -7.76 -4.36 3.14
N TYR A 130 -7.68 -4.81 4.39
CA TYR A 130 -6.49 -4.71 5.25
C TYR A 130 -6.43 -5.90 6.21
N TYR A 131 -5.30 -6.08 6.92
CA TYR A 131 -5.15 -7.14 7.91
C TYR A 131 -5.18 -6.59 9.33
N THR A 132 -5.95 -7.24 10.20
CA THR A 132 -6.12 -6.78 11.58
C THR A 132 -4.85 -6.89 12.42
N GLU A 133 -3.86 -7.67 12.01
CA GLU A 133 -2.57 -7.82 12.67
C GLU A 133 -1.62 -6.64 12.42
N ALA A 134 -1.90 -5.81 11.42
CA ALA A 134 -1.10 -4.62 11.14
C ALA A 134 -1.09 -3.66 12.34
N THR A 135 0.05 -2.97 12.54
CA THR A 135 0.22 -1.92 13.56
C THR A 135 -0.23 -0.55 13.07
N MET A 136 -0.17 -0.34 11.75
CA MET A 136 -0.66 0.86 11.08
C MET A 136 -1.31 0.48 9.76
N VAL A 137 -2.38 1.17 9.40
CA VAL A 137 -3.07 1.04 8.11
C VAL A 137 -3.29 2.43 7.53
N ILE A 138 -2.86 2.65 6.30
CA ILE A 138 -3.11 3.87 5.52
C ILE A 138 -3.97 3.47 4.33
N GLU A 139 -5.15 4.08 4.20
CA GLU A 139 -6.03 3.90 3.04
C GLU A 139 -5.86 5.07 2.08
N CYS A 140 -5.64 4.75 0.82
CA CYS A 140 -5.43 5.73 -0.24
C CYS A 140 -6.47 5.56 -1.35
N LYS A 141 -6.99 6.70 -1.85
CA LYS A 141 -7.77 6.77 -3.09
C LYS A 141 -6.81 7.02 -4.25
N ILE A 142 -6.82 6.17 -5.28
CA ILE A 142 -5.94 6.33 -6.44
C ILE A 142 -6.30 7.62 -7.19
N MET A 143 -5.33 8.53 -7.31
CA MET A 143 -5.44 9.76 -8.07
C MET A 143 -4.77 9.67 -9.44
N TYR A 144 -3.72 8.84 -9.54
CA TYR A 144 -2.93 8.68 -10.75
C TYR A 144 -2.32 7.28 -10.81
N ALA A 145 -2.30 6.68 -11.98
CA ALA A 145 -1.62 5.42 -12.25
C ALA A 145 -1.01 5.45 -13.65
N ALA A 146 0.28 5.12 -13.77
CA ALA A 146 0.94 4.96 -15.07
C ALA A 146 2.16 4.05 -14.95
N PRO A 147 2.48 3.24 -15.96
CA PRO A 147 3.75 2.55 -16.04
C PRO A 147 4.90 3.55 -16.24
N PHE A 148 6.08 3.23 -15.73
CA PHE A 148 7.28 3.95 -16.14
C PHE A 148 7.58 3.64 -17.62
N ASP A 149 7.81 4.69 -18.38
CA ASP A 149 8.24 4.56 -19.77
C ASP A 149 9.76 4.65 -19.82
N PRO A 150 10.47 3.59 -20.28
CA PRO A 150 11.93 3.57 -20.37
C PRO A 150 12.53 4.72 -21.20
N GLN A 151 11.80 5.29 -22.16
CA GLN A 151 12.27 6.44 -22.94
C GLN A 151 12.56 7.67 -22.07
N TYR A 152 11.92 7.79 -20.91
CA TYR A 152 12.12 8.90 -19.98
C TYR A 152 13.15 8.63 -18.88
N PHE A 153 13.82 7.49 -18.89
CA PHE A 153 14.93 7.22 -17.96
C PHE A 153 16.12 8.10 -18.27
N LYS A 154 16.47 9.01 -17.33
CA LYS A 154 17.52 10.02 -17.52
C LYS A 154 18.88 9.62 -16.94
N SER A 155 18.97 8.48 -16.25
CA SER A 155 20.20 7.96 -15.66
C SER A 155 20.34 6.46 -15.92
N ASP A 156 21.52 5.92 -15.62
CA ASP A 156 21.78 4.49 -15.77
C ASP A 156 21.20 3.64 -14.63
N VAL A 157 20.81 4.27 -13.50
CA VAL A 157 20.24 3.54 -12.36
C VAL A 157 19.01 2.71 -12.77
N PRO A 158 17.92 3.31 -13.31
CA PRO A 158 16.76 2.51 -13.72
C PRO A 158 17.07 1.60 -14.92
N LYS A 159 17.94 2.01 -15.86
CA LYS A 159 18.32 1.19 -17.01
C LYS A 159 19.00 -0.11 -16.56
N ASN A 160 19.99 0.00 -15.67
CA ASN A 160 20.71 -1.14 -15.15
C ASN A 160 19.81 -2.04 -14.28
N MET A 161 18.93 -1.43 -13.50
CA MET A 161 17.97 -2.16 -12.68
C MET A 161 17.02 -2.98 -13.53
N TYR A 162 16.33 -2.37 -14.47
CA TYR A 162 15.34 -3.06 -15.30
C TYR A 162 15.97 -3.98 -16.36
N GLY A 163 17.22 -3.80 -16.71
CA GLY A 163 17.95 -4.72 -17.58
C GLY A 163 18.06 -6.15 -17.05
N ASN A 164 17.99 -6.32 -15.72
CA ASN A 164 18.08 -7.62 -15.04
C ASN A 164 16.84 -7.95 -14.20
N PHE A 165 15.81 -7.11 -14.20
CA PHE A 165 14.63 -7.27 -13.36
C PHE A 165 13.52 -8.02 -14.07
N THR A 166 13.35 -9.30 -13.74
CA THR A 166 12.44 -10.21 -14.43
C THR A 166 10.95 -9.92 -14.22
N ALA A 167 10.59 -9.13 -13.23
CA ALA A 167 9.20 -8.78 -12.96
C ALA A 167 8.65 -7.63 -13.83
N GLY A 168 9.46 -7.14 -14.78
CA GLY A 168 9.06 -6.06 -15.69
C GLY A 168 9.16 -4.66 -15.09
N VAL A 169 8.79 -3.66 -15.85
CA VAL A 169 8.81 -2.27 -15.41
C VAL A 169 7.72 -2.03 -14.38
N HIS A 170 7.95 -1.13 -13.43
CA HIS A 170 6.94 -0.78 -12.43
C HIS A 170 5.93 0.23 -13.00
N SER A 171 4.69 0.07 -12.57
CA SER A 171 3.70 1.14 -12.60
C SER A 171 3.77 1.94 -11.31
N MET A 172 3.68 3.26 -11.42
CA MET A 172 3.55 4.19 -10.32
C MET A 172 2.07 4.42 -10.03
N TYR A 173 1.68 4.29 -8.77
CA TYR A 173 0.36 4.66 -8.28
C TYR A 173 0.50 5.75 -7.25
N ILE A 174 -0.20 6.86 -7.43
CA ILE A 174 -0.25 7.96 -6.46
C ILE A 174 -1.66 7.99 -5.90
N GLY A 175 -1.78 7.80 -4.59
CA GLY A 175 -3.05 7.84 -3.87
C GLY A 175 -3.15 9.02 -2.92
N GLU A 176 -4.31 9.70 -2.88
CA GLU A 176 -4.67 10.60 -1.78
C GLU A 176 -4.85 9.77 -0.51
N VAL A 177 -4.17 10.13 0.56
CA VAL A 177 -4.42 9.52 1.87
C VAL A 177 -5.77 9.99 2.38
N VAL A 178 -6.75 9.10 2.41
CA VAL A 178 -8.11 9.41 2.85
C VAL A 178 -8.38 9.00 4.29
N ASN A 179 -7.68 7.96 4.77
CA ASN A 179 -7.76 7.49 6.14
C ASN A 179 -6.42 6.91 6.60
N ALA A 180 -6.14 7.03 7.89
CA ALA A 180 -5.00 6.40 8.53
C ALA A 180 -5.33 5.99 9.96
N TRP A 181 -4.89 4.79 10.36
CA TRP A 181 -5.12 4.22 11.70
C TRP A 181 -3.85 3.54 12.19
N LYS A 182 -3.58 3.65 13.48
CA LYS A 182 -2.52 2.92 14.20
C LYS A 182 -3.04 2.32 15.49
N LYS A 183 -2.43 1.24 15.95
CA LYS A 183 -2.64 0.67 17.29
C LYS A 183 -1.83 1.41 18.34
#